data_13c3092e94c154d3988439b32e513ade
#
_entry.id   13c3092e94c154d3988439b32e513ade
#
_cell.length_a   1.000
_cell.length_b   1.000
_cell.length_c   1.000
_cell.angle_alpha   90.00
_cell.angle_beta   90.00
_cell.angle_gamma   90.00
#
_symmetry.space_group_name_H-M   'P 1'
#
loop_
_entity.id
_entity.type
_entity.pdbx_description
1 polymer ?
#
loop_
_entity_poly.entity_id
_entity_poly.type
_entity_poly.pdbx_seq_one_letter_code
_entity_poly.pdbx_strand_id
1 'polypeptide(L)'
;MDSIKNSSPRHILVANAKGGCGKTTVATNLAAAYANVGQRVALWDYDPQASSQYWAEIRQGREEVAAPIEALASFKGPRLRETLSFSRRGSEGCDVIIIDAPSLTMASAQFESLVRMSDIIVVPVMTSSVDIRTSKRFITDLLTHRVYRARPRPIGVVGNRIGSASANYANLEQFLACSGVTTISQFRNTPVYAEAADQGIGVVEMFDNRAARREYRAWHALTS
;
A
#
# COMPACT_ATOMS: atom_id res chain seq x y z
N MET A 1 2.76 31.24 15.24
CA MET A 1 1.35 30.82 15.12
C MET A 1 1.26 30.05 13.80
N ASP A 2 1.58 28.76 13.85
CA ASP A 2 1.55 27.90 12.66
C ASP A 2 0.11 27.62 12.29
N SER A 3 -0.22 27.98 11.06
CA SER A 3 -1.51 27.66 10.46
C SER A 3 -1.63 26.14 10.39
N ILE A 4 -2.43 25.55 11.25
CA ILE A 4 -2.84 24.15 11.16
C ILE A 4 -3.49 24.00 9.79
N LYS A 5 -2.77 23.44 8.82
CA LYS A 5 -3.34 23.01 7.54
C LYS A 5 -4.35 21.91 7.85
N ASN A 6 -5.60 22.29 7.97
CA ASN A 6 -6.73 21.40 8.17
C ASN A 6 -7.13 20.74 6.83
N SER A 7 -6.14 20.13 6.14
CA SER A 7 -6.40 19.32 4.96
C SER A 7 -6.76 17.90 5.42
N SER A 8 -7.84 17.36 4.88
CA SER A 8 -8.19 15.96 5.11
C SER A 8 -7.01 15.06 4.72
N PRO A 9 -6.72 13.97 5.48
CA PRO A 9 -5.63 13.07 5.17
C PRO A 9 -5.83 12.42 3.78
N ARG A 10 -4.72 12.16 3.10
CA ARG A 10 -4.71 11.43 1.83
C ARG A 10 -4.82 9.94 2.09
N HIS A 11 -5.84 9.28 1.55
CA HIS A 11 -6.05 7.85 1.69
C HIS A 11 -5.46 7.08 0.50
N ILE A 12 -4.48 6.21 0.76
CA ILE A 12 -3.82 5.38 -0.25
C ILE A 12 -4.20 3.91 -0.01
N LEU A 13 -4.98 3.35 -0.92
CA LEU A 13 -5.43 1.96 -0.86
C LEU A 13 -4.43 1.04 -1.57
N VAL A 14 -3.86 0.09 -0.87
CA VAL A 14 -3.03 -0.98 -1.46
C VAL A 14 -3.90 -2.21 -1.67
N ALA A 15 -4.24 -2.53 -2.91
CA ALA A 15 -5.21 -3.58 -3.24
C ALA A 15 -4.83 -4.41 -4.47
N ASN A 16 -5.13 -5.70 -4.41
CA ASN A 16 -5.14 -6.63 -5.54
C ASN A 16 -5.98 -7.85 -5.13
N ALA A 17 -6.67 -8.48 -6.09
CA ALA A 17 -7.40 -9.72 -5.85
C ALA A 17 -6.47 -10.92 -5.54
N LYS A 18 -5.22 -10.86 -6.00
CA LYS A 18 -4.26 -11.94 -5.82
C LYS A 18 -3.71 -11.98 -4.39
N GLY A 19 -3.83 -13.14 -3.73
CA GLY A 19 -3.12 -13.45 -2.48
C GLY A 19 -1.61 -13.54 -2.70
N GLY A 20 -0.80 -13.09 -1.74
CA GLY A 20 0.67 -13.19 -1.79
C GLY A 20 1.38 -12.25 -2.77
N CYS A 21 0.69 -11.32 -3.43
CA CYS A 21 1.33 -10.36 -4.34
C CYS A 21 2.13 -9.26 -3.63
N GLY A 22 2.13 -9.22 -2.29
CA GLY A 22 2.91 -8.29 -1.47
C GLY A 22 2.17 -7.02 -1.08
N LYS A 23 0.84 -7.05 -0.95
CA LYS A 23 0.04 -5.90 -0.46
C LYS A 23 0.59 -5.36 0.84
N THR A 24 0.71 -6.20 1.87
CA THR A 24 1.25 -5.83 3.18
C THR A 24 2.68 -5.29 3.08
N THR A 25 3.55 -5.94 2.30
CA THR A 25 4.92 -5.44 2.09
C THR A 25 4.93 -4.04 1.49
N VAL A 26 4.07 -3.79 0.50
CA VAL A 26 3.96 -2.45 -0.10
C VAL A 26 3.33 -1.46 0.87
N ALA A 27 2.29 -1.83 1.60
CA ALA A 27 1.62 -0.96 2.55
C ALA A 27 2.55 -0.52 3.70
N THR A 28 3.27 -1.45 4.34
CA THR A 28 4.19 -1.15 5.44
C THR A 28 5.38 -0.30 5.00
N ASN A 29 5.99 -0.63 3.85
CA ASN A 29 7.11 0.16 3.32
C ASN A 29 6.67 1.54 2.83
N LEU A 30 5.46 1.68 2.27
CA LEU A 30 4.91 2.98 1.89
C LEU A 30 4.62 3.84 3.12
N ALA A 31 4.06 3.25 4.18
CA ALA A 31 3.87 3.92 5.46
C ALA A 31 5.20 4.41 6.05
N ALA A 32 6.22 3.54 6.08
CA ALA A 32 7.56 3.91 6.54
C ALA A 32 8.20 5.01 5.67
N ALA A 33 8.02 4.96 4.34
CA ALA A 33 8.56 5.95 3.43
C ALA A 33 7.95 7.35 3.66
N TYR A 34 6.62 7.44 3.85
CA TYR A 34 5.97 8.70 4.19
C TYR A 34 6.38 9.22 5.57
N ALA A 35 6.47 8.34 6.57
CA ALA A 35 6.92 8.70 7.91
C ALA A 35 8.38 9.21 7.90
N ASN A 36 9.24 8.59 7.09
CA ASN A 36 10.65 8.97 6.96
C ASN A 36 10.85 10.36 6.32
N VAL A 37 9.88 10.87 5.57
CA VAL A 37 9.89 12.26 5.05
C VAL A 37 9.10 13.23 5.93
N GLY A 38 8.78 12.85 7.17
CA GLY A 38 8.19 13.71 8.19
C GLY A 38 6.66 13.84 8.10
N GLN A 39 5.97 13.00 7.33
CA GLN A 39 4.50 12.95 7.32
C GLN A 39 3.97 12.19 8.53
N ARG A 40 2.86 12.61 9.09
CA ARG A 40 2.13 11.87 10.12
C ARG A 40 1.29 10.80 9.43
N VAL A 41 1.59 9.54 9.72
CA VAL A 41 1.05 8.40 8.97
C VAL A 41 0.20 7.51 9.86
N ALA A 42 -0.98 7.10 9.34
CA ALA A 42 -1.74 5.99 9.87
C ALA A 42 -1.70 4.80 8.91
N LEU A 43 -1.60 3.59 9.47
CA LEU A 43 -1.67 2.32 8.73
C LEU A 43 -2.92 1.56 9.17
N TRP A 44 -3.87 1.38 8.25
CA TRP A 44 -5.11 0.68 8.51
C TRP A 44 -5.06 -0.72 7.92
N ASP A 45 -5.10 -1.73 8.78
CA ASP A 45 -5.12 -3.13 8.38
C ASP A 45 -6.58 -3.63 8.27
N TYR A 46 -7.00 -3.96 7.06
CA TYR A 46 -8.31 -4.55 6.77
C TYR A 46 -8.23 -6.07 6.50
N ASP A 47 -7.01 -6.65 6.50
CA ASP A 47 -6.83 -8.09 6.30
C ASP A 47 -7.03 -8.84 7.63
N PRO A 48 -7.91 -9.85 7.70
CA PRO A 48 -8.07 -10.70 8.89
C PRO A 48 -6.78 -11.41 9.34
N GLN A 49 -5.79 -11.53 8.47
CA GLN A 49 -4.47 -12.07 8.82
C GLN A 49 -3.65 -11.13 9.71
N ALA A 50 -4.03 -9.86 9.80
CA ALA A 50 -3.41 -8.84 10.67
C ALA A 50 -1.90 -8.66 10.48
N SER A 51 -1.39 -8.87 9.28
CA SER A 51 0.05 -8.87 9.02
C SER A 51 0.68 -7.48 9.16
N SER A 52 0.00 -6.42 8.72
CA SER A 52 0.50 -5.05 8.89
C SER A 52 0.31 -4.55 10.33
N GLN A 53 -0.71 -5.04 11.04
CA GLN A 53 -0.86 -4.80 12.47
C GLN A 53 0.30 -5.41 13.27
N TYR A 54 0.66 -6.68 13.01
CA TYR A 54 1.78 -7.35 13.65
C TYR A 54 3.11 -6.61 13.40
N TRP A 55 3.34 -6.18 12.15
CA TRP A 55 4.50 -5.35 11.81
C TRP A 55 4.55 -4.06 12.64
N ALA A 56 3.41 -3.40 12.80
CA ALA A 56 3.33 -2.16 13.58
C ALA A 56 3.54 -2.37 15.09
N GLU A 57 3.14 -3.53 15.64
CA GLU A 57 3.42 -3.91 17.03
C GLU A 57 4.92 -4.06 17.27
N ILE A 58 5.66 -4.69 16.34
CA ILE A 58 7.13 -4.78 16.41
C ILE A 58 7.76 -3.38 16.33
N ARG A 59 7.22 -2.50 15.48
CA ARG A 59 7.69 -1.13 15.28
C ARG A 59 7.64 -0.28 16.56
N GLN A 60 6.66 -0.45 17.42
CA GLN A 60 6.51 0.32 18.66
C GLN A 60 7.73 0.25 19.60
N GLY A 61 8.57 -0.77 19.45
CA GLY A 61 9.84 -0.89 20.19
C GLY A 61 11.06 -0.34 19.44
N ARG A 62 10.88 0.42 18.36
CA ARG A 62 11.94 0.88 17.45
C ARG A 62 12.03 2.39 17.29
N GLU A 63 11.63 3.14 18.30
CA GLU A 63 11.55 4.61 18.26
C GLU A 63 12.90 5.30 17.97
N GLU A 64 14.01 4.62 18.25
CA GLU A 64 15.37 5.14 17.96
C GLU A 64 15.72 5.12 16.45
N VAL A 65 15.08 4.26 15.66
CA VAL A 65 15.44 4.02 14.23
C VAL A 65 14.29 4.25 13.27
N ALA A 66 13.08 4.40 13.79
CA ALA A 66 11.87 4.44 12.97
C ALA A 66 10.89 5.51 13.45
N ALA A 67 10.41 6.34 12.53
CA ALA A 67 9.39 7.35 12.83
C ALA A 67 8.06 6.69 13.27
N PRO A 68 7.28 7.30 14.16
CA PRO A 68 6.03 6.72 14.65
C PRO A 68 4.98 6.60 13.53
N ILE A 69 4.23 5.51 13.55
CA ILE A 69 3.11 5.24 12.65
C ILE A 69 1.94 4.77 13.51
N GLU A 70 0.78 5.41 13.37
CA GLU A 70 -0.44 4.96 14.04
C GLU A 70 -1.02 3.74 13.33
N ALA A 71 -1.13 2.61 14.01
CA ALA A 71 -1.67 1.39 13.41
C ALA A 71 -3.05 1.04 13.97
N LEU A 72 -3.98 0.74 13.08
CA LEU A 72 -5.36 0.40 13.42
C LEU A 72 -5.80 -0.88 12.70
N ALA A 73 -6.24 -1.88 13.47
CA ALA A 73 -6.87 -3.08 12.96
C ALA A 73 -8.36 -2.85 12.71
N SER A 74 -8.77 -2.82 11.45
CA SER A 74 -10.14 -2.49 11.05
C SER A 74 -11.04 -3.70 10.78
N PHE A 75 -10.54 -4.92 11.00
CA PHE A 75 -11.30 -6.17 10.80
C PHE A 75 -11.97 -6.71 12.08
N LYS A 76 -11.63 -6.16 13.28
CA LYS A 76 -12.09 -6.66 14.59
C LYS A 76 -13.51 -6.19 14.99
N GLY A 77 -14.16 -5.34 14.21
CA GLY A 77 -15.49 -4.81 14.54
C GLY A 77 -16.62 -5.57 13.84
N PRO A 78 -17.79 -5.75 14.50
CA PRO A 78 -18.94 -6.45 13.93
C PRO A 78 -19.63 -5.66 12.81
N ARG A 79 -19.31 -4.39 12.62
CA ARG A 79 -19.92 -3.52 11.60
C ARG A 79 -18.91 -2.57 10.98
N LEU A 80 -18.83 -2.59 9.66
CA LEU A 80 -17.94 -1.73 8.87
C LEU A 80 -18.11 -0.22 9.21
N ARG A 81 -19.32 0.23 9.57
CA ARG A 81 -19.60 1.61 9.97
C ARG A 81 -18.96 2.01 11.31
N GLU A 82 -18.92 1.10 12.28
CA GLU A 82 -18.30 1.33 13.58
C GLU A 82 -16.77 1.40 13.44
N THR A 83 -16.22 0.53 12.60
CA THR A 83 -14.80 0.52 12.23
C THR A 83 -14.38 1.85 11.57
N LEU A 84 -15.18 2.37 10.64
CA LEU A 84 -14.90 3.66 9.98
C LEU A 84 -14.94 4.85 10.94
N SER A 85 -15.86 4.86 11.91
CA SER A 85 -15.94 5.93 12.91
C SER A 85 -14.79 5.86 13.93
N PHE A 86 -14.35 4.66 14.27
CA PHE A 86 -13.19 4.44 15.15
C PHE A 86 -11.89 4.82 14.44
N SER A 87 -11.72 4.40 13.20
CA SER A 87 -10.56 4.75 12.36
C SER A 87 -10.42 6.26 12.16
N ARG A 88 -11.53 6.98 11.99
CA ARG A 88 -11.51 8.45 11.88
C ARG A 88 -10.97 9.14 13.13
N ARG A 89 -11.32 8.67 14.34
CA ARG A 89 -10.82 9.25 15.60
C ARG A 89 -9.34 8.97 15.82
N GLY A 90 -8.85 7.79 15.45
CA GLY A 90 -7.45 7.40 15.58
C GLY A 90 -6.55 8.00 14.51
N SER A 91 -7.09 8.75 13.55
CA SER A 91 -6.31 9.37 12.46
C SER A 91 -6.46 10.89 12.43
N GLU A 92 -7.00 11.47 13.51
CA GLU A 92 -7.07 12.93 13.65
C GLU A 92 -5.66 13.52 13.65
N GLY A 93 -5.41 14.36 12.66
CA GLY A 93 -4.10 14.99 12.48
C GLY A 93 -3.11 14.23 11.62
N CYS A 94 -3.42 13.04 11.08
CA CYS A 94 -2.57 12.40 10.08
C CYS A 94 -2.61 13.14 8.74
N ASP A 95 -1.48 13.10 8.03
CA ASP A 95 -1.34 13.66 6.69
C ASP A 95 -1.64 12.60 5.63
N VAL A 96 -1.30 11.34 5.92
CA VAL A 96 -1.47 10.19 5.02
C VAL A 96 -2.02 8.99 5.79
N ILE A 97 -2.96 8.28 5.17
CA ILE A 97 -3.51 7.01 5.66
C ILE A 97 -3.24 5.94 4.61
N ILE A 98 -2.46 4.92 4.97
CA ILE A 98 -2.21 3.76 4.14
C ILE A 98 -3.19 2.65 4.53
N ILE A 99 -3.89 2.09 3.54
CA ILE A 99 -4.89 1.05 3.74
C ILE A 99 -4.37 -0.26 3.16
N ASP A 100 -4.04 -1.23 4.02
CA ASP A 100 -3.71 -2.59 3.60
C ASP A 100 -4.99 -3.42 3.44
N ALA A 101 -5.33 -3.73 2.20
CA ALA A 101 -6.56 -4.45 1.89
C ALA A 101 -6.35 -5.97 1.89
N PRO A 102 -7.34 -6.77 2.31
CA PRO A 102 -7.33 -8.21 2.10
C PRO A 102 -7.36 -8.55 0.60
N SER A 103 -7.29 -9.84 0.29
CA SER A 103 -7.56 -10.30 -1.07
C SER A 103 -9.06 -10.18 -1.35
N LEU A 104 -9.44 -9.13 -2.07
CA LEU A 104 -10.84 -8.73 -2.26
C LEU A 104 -11.43 -9.28 -3.55
N THR A 105 -12.71 -9.61 -3.50
CA THR A 105 -13.53 -9.78 -4.70
C THR A 105 -14.25 -8.48 -5.04
N MET A 106 -14.37 -8.17 -6.31
CA MET A 106 -15.03 -6.94 -6.80
C MET A 106 -16.50 -6.80 -6.33
N ALA A 107 -17.17 -7.93 -6.09
CA ALA A 107 -18.57 -7.95 -5.63
C ALA A 107 -18.73 -7.70 -4.13
N SER A 108 -17.66 -7.56 -3.36
CA SER A 108 -17.78 -7.38 -1.92
C SER A 108 -18.10 -5.94 -1.54
N ALA A 109 -19.00 -5.75 -0.57
CA ALA A 109 -19.31 -4.43 0.00
C ALA A 109 -18.08 -3.78 0.63
N GLN A 110 -17.13 -4.58 1.14
CA GLN A 110 -15.87 -4.12 1.67
C GLN A 110 -15.01 -3.48 0.57
N PHE A 111 -14.89 -4.14 -0.60
CA PHE A 111 -14.18 -3.57 -1.75
C PHE A 111 -14.75 -2.19 -2.13
N GLU A 112 -16.07 -2.10 -2.32
CA GLU A 112 -16.71 -0.83 -2.67
C GLU A 112 -16.42 0.26 -1.63
N SER A 113 -16.47 -0.08 -0.35
CA SER A 113 -16.21 0.86 0.74
C SER A 113 -14.77 1.36 0.73
N LEU A 114 -13.79 0.47 0.58
CA LEU A 114 -12.37 0.81 0.51
C LEU A 114 -12.06 1.68 -0.71
N VAL A 115 -12.63 1.34 -1.87
CA VAL A 115 -12.48 2.16 -3.06
C VAL A 115 -13.12 3.55 -2.88
N ARG A 116 -14.29 3.67 -2.23
CA ARG A 116 -14.92 4.98 -1.96
C ARG A 116 -14.07 5.89 -1.08
N MET A 117 -13.41 5.33 -0.08
CA MET A 117 -12.56 6.07 0.86
C MET A 117 -11.26 6.53 0.23
N SER A 118 -10.71 5.79 -0.72
CA SER A 118 -9.37 6.04 -1.24
C SER A 118 -9.33 7.26 -2.16
N ASP A 119 -8.21 7.98 -2.12
CA ASP A 119 -7.84 9.03 -3.07
C ASP A 119 -6.89 8.51 -4.13
N ILE A 120 -6.08 7.50 -3.80
CA ILE A 120 -5.15 6.81 -4.70
C ILE A 120 -5.28 5.31 -4.48
N ILE A 121 -5.13 4.52 -5.55
CA ILE A 121 -5.09 3.07 -5.47
C ILE A 121 -3.73 2.59 -5.98
N VAL A 122 -3.02 1.82 -5.15
CA VAL A 122 -1.75 1.17 -5.50
C VAL A 122 -1.97 -0.32 -5.68
N VAL A 123 -1.56 -0.85 -6.83
CA VAL A 123 -1.76 -2.25 -7.20
C VAL A 123 -0.40 -2.96 -7.30
N PRO A 124 0.00 -3.75 -6.30
CA PRO A 124 1.20 -4.59 -6.38
C PRO A 124 1.01 -5.72 -7.37
N VAL A 125 1.95 -5.90 -8.30
CA VAL A 125 1.91 -6.94 -9.33
C VAL A 125 3.23 -7.70 -9.36
N MET A 126 3.17 -9.03 -9.24
CA MET A 126 4.33 -9.92 -9.41
C MET A 126 4.54 -10.29 -10.89
N THR A 127 5.73 -10.78 -11.22
CA THR A 127 6.18 -10.95 -12.61
C THR A 127 5.85 -12.31 -13.23
N SER A 128 5.20 -13.25 -12.52
CA SER A 128 4.79 -14.50 -13.15
C SER A 128 3.62 -14.28 -14.12
N SER A 129 3.52 -15.11 -15.16
CA SER A 129 2.45 -15.00 -16.17
C SER A 129 1.05 -15.09 -15.54
N VAL A 130 0.90 -15.91 -14.49
CA VAL A 130 -0.37 -16.09 -13.76
C VAL A 130 -0.71 -14.84 -12.96
N ASP A 131 0.27 -14.26 -12.28
CA ASP A 131 0.09 -13.05 -11.47
C ASP A 131 -0.28 -11.84 -12.35
N ILE A 132 0.43 -11.68 -13.48
CA ILE A 132 0.14 -10.62 -14.45
C ILE A 132 -1.27 -10.77 -15.01
N ARG A 133 -1.69 -11.98 -15.39
CA ARG A 133 -3.05 -12.23 -15.90
C ARG A 133 -4.11 -11.87 -14.88
N THR A 134 -3.93 -12.29 -13.63
CA THR A 134 -4.87 -11.99 -12.53
C THR A 134 -4.93 -10.50 -12.27
N SER A 135 -3.78 -9.82 -12.25
CA SER A 135 -3.71 -8.39 -12.01
C SER A 135 -4.28 -7.55 -13.16
N LYS A 136 -4.06 -7.98 -14.42
CA LYS A 136 -4.72 -7.36 -15.59
C LYS A 136 -6.24 -7.43 -15.47
N ARG A 137 -6.78 -8.60 -15.09
CA ARG A 137 -8.21 -8.77 -14.85
C ARG A 137 -8.69 -7.85 -13.72
N PHE A 138 -7.99 -7.85 -12.59
CA PHE A 138 -8.32 -6.96 -11.46
C PHE A 138 -8.37 -5.50 -11.87
N ILE A 139 -7.38 -5.00 -12.61
CA ILE A 139 -7.33 -3.61 -13.08
C ILE A 139 -8.48 -3.32 -14.04
N THR A 140 -8.76 -4.21 -14.99
CA THR A 140 -9.89 -4.06 -15.93
C THR A 140 -11.23 -3.99 -15.19
N ASP A 141 -11.45 -4.92 -14.25
CA ASP A 141 -12.66 -4.99 -13.45
C ASP A 141 -12.79 -3.73 -12.56
N LEU A 142 -11.70 -3.23 -11.99
CA LEU A 142 -11.67 -1.98 -11.21
C LEU A 142 -12.05 -0.77 -12.07
N LEU A 143 -11.43 -0.60 -13.23
CA LEU A 143 -11.69 0.53 -14.14
C LEU A 143 -13.14 0.58 -14.65
N THR A 144 -13.77 -0.58 -14.79
CA THR A 144 -15.17 -0.70 -15.24
C THR A 144 -16.17 -0.70 -14.08
N HIS A 145 -15.71 -0.84 -12.83
CA HIS A 145 -16.57 -0.95 -11.67
C HIS A 145 -17.32 0.37 -11.39
N ARG A 146 -18.62 0.27 -11.08
CA ARG A 146 -19.51 1.42 -10.85
C ARG A 146 -18.97 2.42 -9.82
N VAL A 147 -18.35 1.92 -8.74
CA VAL A 147 -17.83 2.74 -7.65
C VAL A 147 -16.60 3.55 -8.08
N TYR A 148 -15.72 2.94 -8.88
CA TYR A 148 -14.58 3.64 -9.46
C TYR A 148 -15.03 4.68 -10.49
N ARG A 149 -15.95 4.30 -11.39
CA ARG A 149 -16.47 5.20 -12.44
C ARG A 149 -17.24 6.40 -11.89
N ALA A 150 -17.90 6.24 -10.76
CA ALA A 150 -18.61 7.34 -10.09
C ALA A 150 -17.65 8.43 -9.58
N ARG A 151 -16.43 8.07 -9.18
CA ARG A 151 -15.35 8.97 -8.79
C ARG A 151 -14.02 8.34 -9.21
N PRO A 152 -13.55 8.57 -10.43
CA PRO A 152 -12.23 8.09 -10.87
C PRO A 152 -11.12 8.69 -10.01
N ARG A 153 -10.08 7.90 -9.76
CA ARG A 153 -8.89 8.31 -8.99
C ARG A 153 -7.64 7.70 -9.58
N PRO A 154 -6.45 8.27 -9.29
CA PRO A 154 -5.20 7.71 -9.77
C PRO A 154 -5.02 6.25 -9.36
N ILE A 155 -4.62 5.40 -10.31
CA ILE A 155 -4.19 4.03 -10.09
C ILE A 155 -2.71 3.95 -10.46
N GLY A 156 -1.86 3.56 -9.50
CA GLY A 156 -0.47 3.29 -9.72
C GLY A 156 -0.17 1.79 -9.59
N VAL A 157 0.53 1.22 -10.55
CA VAL A 157 1.01 -0.16 -10.46
C VAL A 157 2.43 -0.18 -9.92
N VAL A 158 2.67 -1.07 -8.97
CA VAL A 158 3.98 -1.37 -8.43
C VAL A 158 4.38 -2.77 -8.85
N GLY A 159 5.46 -2.86 -9.64
CA GLY A 159 6.08 -4.15 -9.91
C GLY A 159 6.78 -4.67 -8.67
N ASN A 160 6.34 -5.81 -8.15
CA ASN A 160 6.87 -6.38 -6.92
C ASN A 160 7.64 -7.68 -7.18
N ARG A 161 8.73 -7.91 -6.42
CA ARG A 161 9.62 -9.06 -6.57
C ARG A 161 10.13 -9.24 -7.99
N ILE A 162 10.54 -8.14 -8.62
CA ILE A 162 11.07 -8.18 -9.98
C ILE A 162 12.45 -8.84 -9.95
N GLY A 163 12.56 -9.96 -10.69
CA GLY A 163 13.84 -10.58 -11.03
C GLY A 163 14.49 -9.91 -12.24
N SER A 164 15.59 -10.49 -12.73
CA SER A 164 16.22 -10.06 -13.99
C SER A 164 15.22 -10.13 -15.14
N ALA A 165 15.25 -9.13 -16.01
CA ALA A 165 14.34 -8.81 -17.10
C ALA A 165 13.35 -9.91 -17.54
N SER A 166 12.09 -9.78 -17.14
CA SER A 166 11.03 -10.72 -17.52
C SER A 166 10.28 -10.19 -18.75
N ALA A 167 10.26 -10.95 -19.83
CA ALA A 167 9.42 -10.65 -21.01
C ALA A 167 7.94 -10.46 -20.63
N ASN A 168 7.49 -11.13 -19.59
CA ASN A 168 6.13 -10.98 -19.07
C ASN A 168 5.87 -9.58 -18.52
N TYR A 169 6.89 -8.92 -17.98
CA TYR A 169 6.74 -7.57 -17.43
C TYR A 169 6.54 -6.53 -18.55
N ALA A 170 7.23 -6.67 -19.66
CA ALA A 170 7.02 -5.82 -20.85
C ALA A 170 5.55 -5.92 -21.35
N ASN A 171 4.98 -7.12 -21.36
CA ASN A 171 3.57 -7.32 -21.69
C ASN A 171 2.61 -6.67 -20.69
N LEU A 172 2.99 -6.58 -19.43
CA LEU A 172 2.22 -5.82 -18.43
C LEU A 172 2.29 -4.33 -18.72
N GLU A 173 3.48 -3.78 -18.93
CA GLU A 173 3.67 -2.34 -19.23
C GLU A 173 2.89 -1.90 -20.45
N GLN A 174 2.90 -2.69 -21.51
CA GLN A 174 2.10 -2.41 -22.69
C GLN A 174 0.59 -2.39 -22.39
N PHE A 175 0.09 -3.34 -21.61
CA PHE A 175 -1.32 -3.36 -21.19
C PHE A 175 -1.66 -2.12 -20.36
N LEU A 176 -0.81 -1.74 -19.40
CA LEU A 176 -1.03 -0.59 -18.54
C LEU A 176 -1.08 0.71 -19.36
N ALA A 177 -0.15 0.89 -20.29
CA ALA A 177 -0.14 2.04 -21.20
C ALA A 177 -1.46 2.16 -21.99
N CYS A 178 -1.96 1.05 -22.52
CA CYS A 178 -3.25 1.01 -23.22
C CYS A 178 -4.46 1.28 -22.31
N SER A 179 -4.33 1.01 -21.01
CA SER A 179 -5.40 1.19 -20.02
C SER A 179 -5.39 2.55 -19.33
N GLY A 180 -4.43 3.43 -19.65
CA GLY A 180 -4.24 4.72 -18.98
C GLY A 180 -3.78 4.59 -17.53
N VAL A 181 -3.18 3.44 -17.16
CA VAL A 181 -2.64 3.16 -15.84
C VAL A 181 -1.11 3.17 -15.90
N THR A 182 -0.47 3.76 -14.92
CA THR A 182 0.99 3.96 -14.90
C THR A 182 1.69 3.02 -13.93
N THR A 183 2.83 2.46 -14.34
CA THR A 183 3.79 1.87 -13.41
C THR A 183 4.50 3.00 -12.68
N ILE A 184 4.32 3.05 -11.35
CA ILE A 184 4.87 4.11 -10.50
C ILE A 184 6.18 3.72 -9.84
N SER A 185 6.44 2.42 -9.65
CA SER A 185 7.71 1.92 -9.11
C SER A 185 7.91 0.43 -9.38
N GLN A 186 9.15 -0.03 -9.17
CA GLN A 186 9.54 -1.43 -9.31
C GLN A 186 10.45 -1.83 -8.15
N PHE A 187 10.08 -2.90 -7.43
CA PHE A 187 10.82 -3.43 -6.30
C PHE A 187 11.43 -4.78 -6.63
N ARG A 188 12.68 -4.95 -6.27
CA ARG A 188 13.45 -6.16 -6.58
C ARG A 188 13.03 -7.33 -5.69
N ASN A 189 13.27 -8.54 -6.19
CA ASN A 189 13.21 -9.74 -5.35
C ASN A 189 14.49 -9.84 -4.51
N THR A 190 14.43 -9.36 -3.28
CA THR A 190 15.58 -9.32 -2.36
C THR A 190 15.14 -9.66 -0.94
N PRO A 191 15.97 -10.36 -0.14
CA PRO A 191 15.68 -10.71 1.25
C PRO A 191 15.46 -9.48 2.16
N VAL A 192 15.97 -8.31 1.78
CA VAL A 192 15.92 -7.10 2.60
C VAL A 192 14.51 -6.71 3.04
N TYR A 193 13.48 -7.05 2.24
CA TYR A 193 12.08 -6.81 2.61
C TYR A 193 11.61 -7.69 3.77
N ALA A 194 12.08 -8.96 3.82
CA ALA A 194 11.78 -9.85 4.94
C ALA A 194 12.54 -9.38 6.19
N GLU A 195 13.83 -9.07 6.06
CA GLU A 195 14.65 -8.54 7.15
C GLU A 195 14.06 -7.24 7.75
N ALA A 196 13.57 -6.34 6.92
CA ALA A 196 12.88 -5.12 7.37
C ALA A 196 11.57 -5.45 8.08
N ALA A 197 10.77 -6.36 7.54
CA ALA A 197 9.50 -6.76 8.13
C ALA A 197 9.67 -7.41 9.50
N ASP A 198 10.65 -8.28 9.67
CA ASP A 198 10.98 -8.94 10.95
C ASP A 198 11.42 -7.93 12.04
N GLN A 199 11.88 -6.76 11.64
CA GLN A 199 12.30 -5.68 12.52
C GLN A 199 11.23 -4.60 12.75
N GLY A 200 10.06 -4.68 12.09
CA GLY A 200 9.01 -3.66 12.16
C GLY A 200 9.40 -2.33 11.50
N ILE A 201 10.36 -2.35 10.57
CA ILE A 201 10.84 -1.15 9.86
C ILE A 201 10.61 -1.26 8.35
N GLY A 202 10.69 -0.15 7.64
CA GLY A 202 10.72 -0.13 6.18
C GLY A 202 12.15 -0.20 5.65
N VAL A 203 12.30 -0.62 4.40
CA VAL A 203 13.64 -0.67 3.75
C VAL A 203 14.30 0.71 3.67
N VAL A 204 13.52 1.77 3.68
CA VAL A 204 14.03 3.16 3.68
C VAL A 204 14.72 3.53 4.99
N GLU A 205 14.47 2.79 6.06
CA GLU A 205 15.01 3.00 7.40
C GLU A 205 16.25 2.12 7.69
N MET A 206 16.61 1.22 6.77
CA MET A 206 17.79 0.35 6.88
C MET A 206 19.04 1.04 6.30
N PHE A 207 19.48 2.14 6.89
CA PHE A 207 20.53 3.01 6.36
C PHE A 207 21.86 2.32 6.12
N ASP A 208 22.23 1.34 6.93
CA ASP A 208 23.50 0.61 6.84
C ASP A 208 23.44 -0.62 5.90
N ASN A 209 22.24 -0.99 5.43
CA ASN A 209 22.09 -2.13 4.54
C ASN A 209 22.26 -1.74 3.07
N ARG A 210 23.30 -2.32 2.41
CA ARG A 210 23.61 -2.03 0.99
C ARG A 210 22.46 -2.42 0.04
N ALA A 211 21.71 -3.47 0.32
CA ALA A 211 20.57 -3.89 -0.51
C ALA A 211 19.40 -2.91 -0.36
N ALA A 212 19.13 -2.46 0.86
CA ALA A 212 18.08 -1.47 1.16
C ALA A 212 18.37 -0.12 0.46
N ARG A 213 19.62 0.34 0.45
CA ARG A 213 20.00 1.58 -0.27
C ARG A 213 19.69 1.56 -1.76
N ARG A 214 19.67 0.37 -2.39
CA ARG A 214 19.29 0.21 -3.80
C ARG A 214 17.80 0.36 -4.03
N GLU A 215 16.97 0.07 -3.03
CA GLU A 215 15.51 0.22 -3.06
C GLU A 215 15.07 1.64 -2.64
N TYR A 216 15.89 2.36 -1.88
CA TYR A 216 15.56 3.66 -1.30
C TYR A 216 14.97 4.64 -2.31
N ARG A 217 15.60 4.78 -3.49
CA ARG A 217 15.14 5.73 -4.52
C ARG A 217 13.75 5.39 -5.04
N ALA A 218 13.46 4.10 -5.19
CA ALA A 218 12.17 3.62 -5.69
C ALA A 218 11.04 3.93 -4.70
N TRP A 219 11.32 3.85 -3.39
CA TRP A 219 10.36 4.21 -2.34
C TRP A 219 10.23 5.71 -2.15
N HIS A 220 11.34 6.44 -2.12
CA HIS A 220 11.34 7.89 -1.97
C HIS A 220 10.56 8.59 -3.10
N ALA A 221 10.67 8.10 -4.33
CA ALA A 221 9.92 8.65 -5.47
C ALA A 221 8.40 8.53 -5.33
N LEU A 222 7.90 7.67 -4.45
CA LEU A 222 6.45 7.52 -4.20
C LEU A 222 5.90 8.53 -3.17
N THR A 223 6.77 9.24 -2.46
CA THR A 223 6.40 10.22 -1.41
C THR A 223 6.55 11.67 -1.85
N SER A 224 7.02 11.90 -3.09
CA SER A 224 7.25 13.20 -3.69
C SER A 224 6.01 13.83 -4.31
#